data_00a5e9d9a7b6e194c9cf13447c02a107
#
_entry.id   00a5e9d9a7b6e194c9cf13447c02a107
#
_cell.length_a   1.000
_cell.length_b   1.000
_cell.length_c   1.000
_cell.angle_alpha   90.00
_cell.angle_beta   90.00
_cell.angle_gamma   90.00
#
_symmetry.space_group_name_H-M   'P 1'
#
loop_
_entity.id
_entity.type
_entity.pdbx_description
1 polymer ?
#
loop_
_entity_poly.entity_id
_entity_poly.type
_entity_poly.pdbx_seq_one_letter_code
_entity_poly.pdbx_strand_id
1 'polypeptide(L)'
;MMKVAVIGTGYVGLPTGVGLAELGNRVVCVDKLADKINKLNRGELTLYEDGLEELFKKNVAAGALSFTTDMESAVKDADIVMLAVGTPPHPLTKEADLKYIYAAAEELARYLNGYTVVATKSTVPVGTGDEVEKIIRKVNPKADFDVVSLPEFLREGFAIHDFFNPDRIVIGTENDKARDVMLELYRPFAGKSEFLCVKRRSSETIKYASNAFLAMKIHYINEMADFCECAGADIREVAKGMGLD
;
A
#
# COMPACT_ATOMS: atom_id res chain seq x y z
N MET A 1 -4.90 17.12 9.86
CA MET A 1 -4.23 17.19 8.55
C MET A 1 -2.79 16.76 8.77
N MET A 2 -2.38 15.65 8.16
CA MET A 2 -1.02 15.10 8.25
C MET A 2 -0.26 15.35 6.95
N LYS A 3 1.07 15.39 7.04
CA LYS A 3 1.98 15.42 5.88
C LYS A 3 2.42 13.99 5.58
N VAL A 4 2.08 13.50 4.39
CA VAL A 4 2.36 12.12 3.98
C VAL A 4 3.23 12.11 2.74
N ALA A 5 4.36 11.42 2.80
CA ALA A 5 5.16 11.10 1.61
C ALA A 5 4.80 9.68 1.14
N VAL A 6 4.49 9.51 -0.13
CA VAL A 6 4.24 8.18 -0.74
C VAL A 6 5.34 7.88 -1.74
N ILE A 7 6.17 6.88 -1.44
CA ILE A 7 7.32 6.50 -2.27
C ILE A 7 6.91 5.38 -3.22
N GLY A 8 6.89 5.69 -4.50
CA GLY A 8 6.35 4.88 -5.58
C GLY A 8 4.97 5.39 -6.04
N THR A 9 4.81 5.57 -7.37
CA THR A 9 3.55 6.02 -7.98
C THR A 9 2.96 4.95 -8.90
N GLY A 10 3.07 3.68 -8.49
CA GLY A 10 2.46 2.53 -9.15
C GLY A 10 0.99 2.33 -8.77
N TYR A 11 0.45 1.14 -9.08
CA TYR A 11 -0.95 0.74 -8.82
C TYR A 11 -1.38 0.82 -7.35
N VAL A 12 -0.44 0.75 -6.42
CA VAL A 12 -0.70 0.93 -4.98
C VAL A 12 -0.49 2.38 -4.56
N GLY A 13 0.68 2.96 -4.94
CA GLY A 13 1.09 4.26 -4.42
C GLY A 13 0.26 5.42 -4.94
N LEU A 14 -0.03 5.47 -6.25
CA LEU A 14 -0.80 6.60 -6.80
C LEU A 14 -2.24 6.64 -6.29
N PRO A 15 -3.05 5.56 -6.33
CA PRO A 15 -4.38 5.56 -5.72
C PRO A 15 -4.35 5.85 -4.21
N THR A 16 -3.36 5.32 -3.49
CA THR A 16 -3.19 5.63 -2.06
C THR A 16 -2.93 7.13 -1.83
N GLY A 17 -2.02 7.72 -2.60
CA GLY A 17 -1.70 9.16 -2.49
C GLY A 17 -2.91 10.05 -2.79
N VAL A 18 -3.64 9.74 -3.86
CA VAL A 18 -4.88 10.45 -4.23
C VAL A 18 -5.94 10.29 -3.14
N GLY A 19 -6.16 9.08 -2.66
CA GLY A 19 -7.15 8.80 -1.62
C GLY A 19 -6.83 9.51 -0.30
N LEU A 20 -5.57 9.51 0.14
CA LEU A 20 -5.14 10.21 1.35
C LEU A 20 -5.25 11.74 1.22
N ALA A 21 -4.99 12.29 0.04
CA ALA A 21 -5.21 13.71 -0.24
C ALA A 21 -6.70 14.06 -0.16
N GLU A 22 -7.58 13.23 -0.72
CA GLU A 22 -9.03 13.39 -0.65
C GLU A 22 -9.56 13.33 0.79
N LEU A 23 -8.90 12.55 1.68
CA LEU A 23 -9.19 12.53 3.12
C LEU A 23 -8.68 13.78 3.87
N GLY A 24 -8.15 14.80 3.16
CA GLY A 24 -7.74 16.08 3.73
C GLY A 24 -6.30 16.11 4.24
N ASN A 25 -5.43 15.21 3.79
CA ASN A 25 -4.01 15.24 4.10
C ASN A 25 -3.21 15.98 3.02
N ARG A 26 -2.02 16.46 3.38
CA ARG A 26 -1.05 16.99 2.42
C ARG A 26 -0.14 15.85 1.96
N VAL A 27 -0.23 15.49 0.70
CA VAL A 27 0.46 14.31 0.15
C VAL A 27 1.48 14.70 -0.90
N VAL A 28 2.70 14.19 -0.76
CA VAL A 28 3.76 14.28 -1.76
C VAL A 28 4.08 12.87 -2.24
N CYS A 29 3.84 12.59 -3.51
CA CYS A 29 4.20 11.32 -4.13
C CYS A 29 5.58 11.42 -4.77
N VAL A 30 6.45 10.47 -4.50
CA VAL A 30 7.83 10.40 -5.00
C VAL A 30 7.98 9.22 -5.94
N ASP A 31 8.60 9.44 -7.09
CA ASP A 31 9.05 8.36 -7.98
C ASP A 31 10.38 8.75 -8.62
N LYS A 32 11.29 7.79 -8.77
CA LYS A 32 12.60 8.01 -9.37
C LYS A 32 12.54 8.25 -10.89
N LEU A 33 11.44 7.89 -11.55
CA LEU A 33 11.24 8.03 -12.97
C LEU A 33 10.77 9.45 -13.31
N ALA A 34 11.71 10.31 -13.73
CA ALA A 34 11.43 11.72 -14.04
C ALA A 34 10.33 11.89 -15.09
N ASP A 35 10.30 11.07 -16.14
CA ASP A 35 9.25 11.13 -17.16
C ASP A 35 7.87 10.88 -16.62
N LYS A 36 7.75 9.97 -15.64
CA LYS A 36 6.51 9.65 -14.96
C LYS A 36 6.03 10.82 -14.09
N ILE A 37 6.94 11.39 -13.30
CA ILE A 37 6.65 12.59 -12.49
C ILE A 37 6.28 13.78 -13.37
N ASN A 38 6.97 13.98 -14.48
CA ASN A 38 6.65 15.04 -15.43
C ASN A 38 5.25 14.89 -16.04
N LYS A 39 4.81 13.67 -16.35
CA LYS A 39 3.44 13.40 -16.80
C LYS A 39 2.42 13.74 -15.70
N LEU A 40 2.61 13.23 -14.50
CA LEU A 40 1.73 13.51 -13.36
C LEU A 40 1.63 15.01 -13.04
N ASN A 41 2.74 15.74 -13.12
CA ASN A 41 2.76 17.20 -12.93
C ASN A 41 2.04 17.98 -14.05
N ARG A 42 1.89 17.40 -15.26
CA ARG A 42 1.06 17.97 -16.33
C ARG A 42 -0.41 17.56 -16.26
N GLY A 43 -0.79 16.77 -15.23
CA GLY A 43 -2.16 16.27 -15.08
C GLY A 43 -2.45 15.01 -15.91
N GLU A 44 -1.41 14.33 -16.41
CA GLU A 44 -1.51 13.11 -17.20
C GLU A 44 -1.34 11.88 -16.28
N LEU A 45 -2.38 11.08 -16.14
CA LEU A 45 -2.30 9.82 -15.38
C LEU A 45 -1.44 8.79 -16.09
N THR A 46 -0.70 8.02 -15.31
CA THR A 46 0.20 6.96 -15.79
C THR A 46 -0.37 5.55 -15.64
N LEU A 47 -1.56 5.45 -15.06
CA LEU A 47 -2.35 4.23 -14.94
C LEU A 47 -3.84 4.59 -14.99
N TYR A 48 -4.66 3.60 -15.31
CA TYR A 48 -6.11 3.74 -15.31
C TYR A 48 -6.71 3.03 -14.10
N GLU A 49 -7.56 3.74 -13.36
CA GLU A 49 -8.43 3.23 -12.31
C GLU A 49 -9.73 4.03 -12.35
N ASP A 50 -10.87 3.38 -12.18
CA ASP A 50 -12.15 4.07 -12.19
C ASP A 50 -12.24 5.10 -11.05
N GLY A 51 -12.70 6.32 -11.38
CA GLY A 51 -12.79 7.43 -10.43
C GLY A 51 -11.46 8.11 -10.04
N LEU A 52 -10.30 7.59 -10.47
CA LEU A 52 -9.00 8.15 -10.10
C LEU A 52 -8.77 9.54 -10.71
N GLU A 53 -9.14 9.74 -11.98
CA GLU A 53 -8.81 10.96 -12.72
C GLU A 53 -9.47 12.20 -12.10
N GLU A 54 -10.72 12.11 -11.70
CA GLU A 54 -11.46 13.21 -11.09
C GLU A 54 -10.81 13.62 -9.76
N LEU A 55 -10.57 12.66 -8.87
CA LEU A 55 -9.96 12.91 -7.57
C LEU A 55 -8.52 13.43 -7.70
N PHE A 56 -7.76 12.88 -8.64
CA PHE A 56 -6.40 13.34 -8.94
C PHE A 56 -6.40 14.81 -9.32
N LYS A 57 -7.19 15.23 -10.35
CA LYS A 57 -7.26 16.61 -10.81
C LYS A 57 -7.73 17.56 -9.70
N LYS A 58 -8.73 17.16 -8.94
CA LYS A 58 -9.27 17.93 -7.80
C LYS A 58 -8.18 18.22 -6.76
N ASN A 59 -7.46 17.17 -6.33
CA ASN A 59 -6.48 17.30 -5.24
C ASN A 59 -5.18 17.99 -5.68
N VAL A 60 -4.77 17.83 -6.94
CA VAL A 60 -3.66 18.61 -7.51
C VAL A 60 -4.02 20.08 -7.58
N ALA A 61 -5.21 20.44 -8.09
CA ALA A 61 -5.67 21.82 -8.17
C ALA A 61 -5.80 22.47 -6.78
N ALA A 62 -6.18 21.69 -5.76
CA ALA A 62 -6.27 22.16 -4.37
C ALA A 62 -4.90 22.27 -3.67
N GLY A 63 -3.80 21.83 -4.30
CA GLY A 63 -2.46 21.78 -3.69
C GLY A 63 -2.33 20.76 -2.56
N ALA A 64 -3.30 19.84 -2.42
CA ALA A 64 -3.26 18.75 -1.45
C ALA A 64 -2.39 17.57 -1.90
N LEU A 65 -2.22 17.41 -3.22
CA LEU A 65 -1.43 16.35 -3.86
C LEU A 65 -0.37 16.96 -4.78
N SER A 66 0.87 16.50 -4.65
CA SER A 66 1.99 16.92 -5.50
C SER A 66 2.93 15.77 -5.81
N PHE A 67 3.79 15.93 -6.82
CA PHE A 67 4.67 14.89 -7.33
C PHE A 67 6.09 15.41 -7.49
N THR A 68 7.07 14.63 -7.08
CA THR A 68 8.49 15.00 -7.17
C THR A 68 9.39 13.79 -7.37
N THR A 69 10.59 14.01 -7.90
CA THR A 69 11.69 13.04 -7.87
C THR A 69 12.61 13.26 -6.66
N ASP A 70 12.40 14.35 -5.93
CA ASP A 70 13.23 14.75 -4.79
C ASP A 70 12.73 14.11 -3.49
N MET A 71 13.45 13.07 -3.04
CA MET A 71 13.17 12.35 -1.81
C MET A 71 13.32 13.24 -0.58
N GLU A 72 14.34 14.11 -0.55
CA GLU A 72 14.61 14.97 0.60
C GLU A 72 13.43 15.89 0.89
N SER A 73 12.98 16.63 -0.12
CA SER A 73 11.86 17.57 0.03
C SER A 73 10.55 16.92 0.47
N ALA A 74 10.35 15.66 0.10
CA ALA A 74 9.14 14.92 0.45
C ALA A 74 9.18 14.32 1.86
N VAL A 75 10.35 13.85 2.31
CA VAL A 75 10.50 13.07 3.57
C VAL A 75 10.78 13.96 4.77
N LYS A 76 11.56 15.04 4.59
CA LYS A 76 12.11 15.85 5.67
C LYS A 76 11.12 16.33 6.74
N ASP A 77 9.89 16.67 6.31
CA ASP A 77 8.85 17.18 7.21
C ASP A 77 7.61 16.27 7.22
N ALA A 78 7.74 15.03 6.77
CA ALA A 78 6.63 14.09 6.72
C ALA A 78 6.36 13.47 8.10
N ASP A 79 5.07 13.45 8.50
CA ASP A 79 4.61 12.71 9.67
C ASP A 79 4.63 11.19 9.38
N ILE A 80 4.34 10.84 8.12
CA ILE A 80 4.26 9.46 7.64
C ILE A 80 4.94 9.35 6.27
N VAL A 81 5.80 8.33 6.13
CA VAL A 81 6.39 7.93 4.84
C VAL A 81 5.90 6.55 4.47
N MET A 82 5.20 6.42 3.34
CA MET A 82 4.69 5.14 2.85
C MET A 82 5.59 4.57 1.76
N LEU A 83 6.10 3.37 1.97
CA LEU A 83 6.83 2.60 0.98
C LEU A 83 5.83 1.81 0.12
N ALA A 84 5.57 2.30 -1.09
CA ALA A 84 4.65 1.72 -2.06
C ALA A 84 5.35 1.37 -3.39
N VAL A 85 6.60 0.96 -3.30
CA VAL A 85 7.44 0.57 -4.45
C VAL A 85 7.11 -0.87 -4.89
N GLY A 86 7.35 -1.17 -6.16
CA GLY A 86 7.13 -2.52 -6.69
C GLY A 86 8.07 -3.55 -6.07
N THR A 87 7.55 -4.77 -5.87
CA THR A 87 8.28 -5.96 -5.42
C THR A 87 8.08 -7.08 -6.44
N PRO A 88 8.59 -6.92 -7.69
CA PRO A 88 8.38 -7.92 -8.74
C PRO A 88 9.05 -9.25 -8.38
N PRO A 89 8.60 -10.38 -8.95
CA PRO A 89 9.29 -11.64 -8.75
C PRO A 89 10.70 -11.59 -9.37
N HIS A 90 11.69 -12.06 -8.62
CA HIS A 90 13.06 -12.15 -9.11
C HIS A 90 13.11 -13.11 -10.32
N PRO A 91 13.80 -12.78 -11.42
CA PRO A 91 13.73 -13.55 -12.67
C PRO A 91 14.12 -15.02 -12.52
N LEU A 92 15.08 -15.33 -11.65
CA LEU A 92 15.63 -16.67 -11.44
C LEU A 92 14.95 -17.40 -10.27
N THR A 93 14.91 -16.79 -9.06
CA THR A 93 14.41 -17.46 -7.84
C THR A 93 12.89 -17.43 -7.71
N LYS A 94 12.21 -16.56 -8.46
CA LYS A 94 10.77 -16.28 -8.36
C LYS A 94 10.32 -15.72 -7.01
N GLU A 95 11.22 -15.48 -6.09
CA GLU A 95 10.96 -14.77 -4.83
C GLU A 95 10.75 -13.27 -5.07
N ALA A 96 10.12 -12.58 -4.13
CA ALA A 96 9.95 -11.13 -4.23
C ALA A 96 11.31 -10.41 -4.26
N ASP A 97 11.56 -9.58 -5.28
CA ASP A 97 12.76 -8.75 -5.37
C ASP A 97 12.59 -7.49 -4.50
N LEU A 98 13.25 -7.50 -3.35
CA LEU A 98 13.16 -6.44 -2.33
C LEU A 98 14.17 -5.30 -2.51
N LYS A 99 14.99 -5.33 -3.58
CA LYS A 99 16.02 -4.29 -3.81
C LYS A 99 15.45 -2.87 -3.85
N TYR A 100 14.24 -2.71 -4.37
CA TYR A 100 13.62 -1.39 -4.51
C TYR A 100 13.16 -0.83 -3.16
N ILE A 101 12.58 -1.68 -2.30
CA ILE A 101 12.14 -1.25 -0.98
C ILE A 101 13.32 -0.96 -0.06
N TYR A 102 14.39 -1.77 -0.14
CA TYR A 102 15.60 -1.55 0.64
C TYR A 102 16.35 -0.30 0.19
N ALA A 103 16.46 -0.07 -1.13
CA ALA A 103 17.06 1.16 -1.65
C ALA A 103 16.25 2.41 -1.24
N ALA A 104 14.92 2.33 -1.28
CA ALA A 104 14.06 3.42 -0.82
C ALA A 104 14.23 3.67 0.69
N ALA A 105 14.32 2.61 1.51
CA ALA A 105 14.56 2.71 2.95
C ALA A 105 15.94 3.33 3.26
N GLU A 106 16.98 2.96 2.52
CA GLU A 106 18.31 3.52 2.65
C GLU A 106 18.36 5.01 2.30
N GLU A 107 17.67 5.40 1.22
CA GLU A 107 17.62 6.78 0.76
C GLU A 107 16.83 7.66 1.72
N LEU A 108 15.59 7.29 2.07
CA LEU A 108 14.73 8.08 2.96
C LEU A 108 15.34 8.28 4.36
N ALA A 109 16.12 7.29 4.85
CA ALA A 109 16.76 7.34 6.18
C ALA A 109 17.63 8.57 6.37
N ARG A 110 18.26 9.08 5.30
CA ARG A 110 19.15 10.25 5.31
C ARG A 110 18.41 11.55 5.61
N TYR A 111 17.10 11.57 5.34
CA TYR A 111 16.27 12.78 5.37
C TYR A 111 15.24 12.77 6.49
N LEU A 112 15.15 11.68 7.27
CA LEU A 112 14.28 11.64 8.45
C LEU A 112 14.67 12.71 9.46
N ASN A 113 13.70 13.57 9.80
CA ASN A 113 13.88 14.68 10.72
C ASN A 113 12.67 14.78 11.67
N GLY A 114 12.91 14.60 12.97
CA GLY A 114 11.83 14.44 13.95
C GLY A 114 11.23 13.02 13.90
N TYR A 115 10.12 12.84 14.60
CA TYR A 115 9.43 11.55 14.63
C TYR A 115 8.65 11.30 13.35
N THR A 116 8.89 10.16 12.73
CA THR A 116 8.23 9.78 11.47
C THR A 116 7.79 8.32 11.53
N VAL A 117 6.56 8.02 11.12
CA VAL A 117 6.10 6.64 10.88
C VAL A 117 6.46 6.21 9.46
N VAL A 118 7.27 5.16 9.34
CA VAL A 118 7.61 4.55 8.04
C VAL A 118 6.71 3.33 7.83
N ALA A 119 5.74 3.46 6.94
CA ALA A 119 4.75 2.41 6.68
C ALA A 119 5.09 1.62 5.42
N THR A 120 5.29 0.30 5.52
CA THR A 120 5.43 -0.58 4.37
C THR A 120 4.06 -0.94 3.81
N LYS A 121 3.73 -0.42 2.63
CA LYS A 121 2.46 -0.69 1.94
C LYS A 121 2.61 -1.71 0.80
N SER A 122 3.81 -1.90 0.28
CA SER A 122 4.13 -2.94 -0.68
C SER A 122 3.86 -4.33 -0.11
N THR A 123 3.43 -5.27 -0.96
CA THR A 123 3.35 -6.69 -0.59
C THR A 123 4.75 -7.27 -0.44
N VAL A 124 5.10 -7.68 0.75
CA VAL A 124 6.47 -8.10 1.11
C VAL A 124 6.47 -9.38 1.95
N PRO A 125 7.53 -10.22 1.85
CA PRO A 125 7.73 -11.37 2.73
C PRO A 125 7.78 -10.97 4.21
N VAL A 126 7.38 -11.92 5.07
CA VAL A 126 7.39 -11.74 6.53
C VAL A 126 8.80 -11.44 7.03
N GLY A 127 8.93 -10.38 7.84
CA GLY A 127 10.21 -9.88 8.36
C GLY A 127 10.83 -8.76 7.53
N THR A 128 10.24 -8.37 6.40
CA THR A 128 10.76 -7.26 5.60
C THR A 128 10.75 -5.95 6.37
N GLY A 129 9.72 -5.69 7.18
CA GLY A 129 9.67 -4.49 8.02
C GLY A 129 10.80 -4.44 9.05
N ASP A 130 11.25 -5.60 9.56
CA ASP A 130 12.40 -5.67 10.48
C ASP A 130 13.72 -5.31 9.75
N GLU A 131 13.88 -5.74 8.49
CA GLU A 131 15.03 -5.37 7.67
C GLU A 131 15.00 -3.88 7.28
N VAL A 132 13.83 -3.33 6.94
CA VAL A 132 13.65 -1.89 6.70
C VAL A 132 14.10 -1.08 7.93
N GLU A 133 13.67 -1.48 9.13
CA GLU A 133 14.09 -0.84 10.36
C GLU A 133 15.60 -0.89 10.57
N LYS A 134 16.23 -2.05 10.38
CA LYS A 134 17.70 -2.22 10.48
C LYS A 134 18.44 -1.33 9.48
N ILE A 135 17.95 -1.24 8.22
CA ILE A 135 18.55 -0.40 7.20
C ILE A 135 18.51 1.07 7.63
N ILE A 136 17.34 1.55 8.07
CA ILE A 136 17.19 2.93 8.52
C ILE A 136 18.10 3.23 9.72
N ARG A 137 18.11 2.34 10.74
CA ARG A 137 18.99 2.48 11.90
C ARG A 137 20.48 2.48 11.55
N LYS A 138 20.89 1.70 10.55
CA LYS A 138 22.26 1.65 10.05
C LYS A 138 22.68 2.95 9.37
N VAL A 139 21.81 3.55 8.56
CA VAL A 139 22.09 4.79 7.81
C VAL A 139 21.98 6.02 8.70
N ASN A 140 20.95 6.08 9.55
CA ASN A 140 20.69 7.18 10.46
C ASN A 140 20.40 6.65 11.88
N PRO A 141 21.45 6.36 12.67
CA PRO A 141 21.29 5.82 14.03
C PRO A 141 20.53 6.75 15.00
N LYS A 142 20.41 8.03 14.66
CA LYS A 142 19.74 9.04 15.50
C LYS A 142 18.31 9.33 15.07
N ALA A 143 17.83 8.72 13.97
CA ALA A 143 16.47 8.93 13.51
C ALA A 143 15.45 8.50 14.58
N ASP A 144 14.45 9.35 14.78
CA ASP A 144 13.27 9.05 15.61
C ASP A 144 12.15 8.55 14.69
N PHE A 145 11.94 7.26 14.66
CA PHE A 145 10.96 6.62 13.77
C PHE A 145 10.50 5.27 14.29
N ASP A 146 9.35 4.84 13.79
CA ASP A 146 8.85 3.47 13.91
C ASP A 146 8.48 2.92 12.54
N VAL A 147 8.64 1.60 12.35
CA VAL A 147 8.21 0.91 11.12
C VAL A 147 6.89 0.21 11.37
N VAL A 148 5.93 0.47 10.46
CA VAL A 148 4.60 -0.13 10.47
C VAL A 148 4.41 -0.96 9.20
N SER A 149 3.84 -2.17 9.31
CA SER A 149 3.30 -2.92 8.17
C SER A 149 1.86 -2.48 7.94
N LEU A 150 1.58 -1.93 6.76
CA LEU A 150 0.27 -1.41 6.37
C LEU A 150 -0.12 -2.00 5.01
N PRO A 151 -0.40 -3.30 4.91
CA PRO A 151 -0.69 -3.94 3.64
C PRO A 151 -1.95 -3.35 2.99
N GLU A 152 -2.00 -3.39 1.67
CA GLU A 152 -3.15 -3.02 0.87
C GLU A 152 -3.97 -4.26 0.45
N PHE A 153 -5.24 -4.06 0.16
CA PHE A 153 -6.15 -5.09 -0.37
C PHE A 153 -6.92 -4.55 -1.57
N LEU A 154 -6.26 -3.68 -2.35
CA LEU A 154 -6.82 -3.03 -3.53
C LEU A 154 -6.84 -4.00 -4.71
N ARG A 155 -7.95 -4.04 -5.44
CA ARG A 155 -8.07 -4.76 -6.70
C ARG A 155 -7.73 -3.82 -7.86
N GLU A 156 -6.91 -4.27 -8.80
CA GLU A 156 -6.65 -3.52 -10.03
C GLU A 156 -7.97 -3.26 -10.80
N GLY A 157 -8.16 -2.04 -11.27
CA GLY A 157 -9.41 -1.56 -11.88
C GLY A 157 -10.47 -1.07 -10.88
N PHE A 158 -10.30 -1.33 -9.58
CA PHE A 158 -11.22 -0.94 -8.51
C PHE A 158 -10.52 -0.27 -7.32
N ALA A 159 -9.26 0.14 -7.50
CA ALA A 159 -8.42 0.60 -6.38
C ALA A 159 -9.02 1.80 -5.64
N ILE A 160 -9.67 2.73 -6.32
CA ILE A 160 -10.32 3.89 -5.69
C ILE A 160 -11.54 3.46 -4.87
N HIS A 161 -12.39 2.60 -5.44
CA HIS A 161 -13.53 2.06 -4.70
C HIS A 161 -13.07 1.34 -3.43
N ASP A 162 -12.08 0.45 -3.55
CA ASP A 162 -11.58 -0.35 -2.44
C ASP A 162 -10.84 0.50 -1.40
N PHE A 163 -10.19 1.61 -1.82
CA PHE A 163 -9.58 2.56 -0.88
C PHE A 163 -10.61 3.25 0.00
N PHE A 164 -11.76 3.66 -0.57
CA PHE A 164 -12.80 4.38 0.19
C PHE A 164 -13.79 3.45 0.90
N ASN A 165 -13.82 2.16 0.54
CA ASN A 165 -14.70 1.16 1.14
C ASN A 165 -13.88 -0.09 1.56
N PRO A 166 -12.87 0.06 2.42
CA PRO A 166 -12.07 -1.07 2.86
C PRO A 166 -12.88 -1.93 3.86
N ASP A 167 -12.95 -3.24 3.62
CA ASP A 167 -13.52 -4.18 4.60
C ASP A 167 -12.75 -4.14 5.91
N ARG A 168 -11.43 -3.97 5.81
CA ARG A 168 -10.50 -3.92 6.94
C ARG A 168 -9.29 -3.05 6.67
N ILE A 169 -8.74 -2.48 7.74
CA ILE A 169 -7.45 -1.77 7.74
C ILE A 169 -6.55 -2.49 8.73
N VAL A 170 -5.44 -3.07 8.24
CA VAL A 170 -4.49 -3.82 9.06
C VAL A 170 -3.31 -2.93 9.38
N ILE A 171 -3.04 -2.71 10.67
CA ILE A 171 -1.94 -1.88 11.19
C ILE A 171 -1.04 -2.79 12.02
N GLY A 172 0.13 -3.13 11.47
CA GLY A 172 1.12 -3.99 12.12
C GLY A 172 2.25 -3.20 12.72
N THR A 173 2.31 -3.13 14.05
CA THR A 173 3.37 -2.44 14.78
C THR A 173 3.50 -2.98 16.20
N GLU A 174 4.67 -2.84 16.79
CA GLU A 174 4.94 -3.09 18.20
C GLU A 174 4.89 -1.83 19.06
N ASN A 175 4.73 -0.64 18.44
CA ASN A 175 4.77 0.66 19.13
C ASN A 175 3.39 1.32 19.15
N ASP A 176 2.89 1.65 20.35
CA ASP A 176 1.58 2.29 20.53
C ASP A 176 1.51 3.68 19.90
N LYS A 177 2.60 4.47 19.94
CA LYS A 177 2.66 5.79 19.33
C LYS A 177 2.49 5.71 17.81
N ALA A 178 3.17 4.76 17.15
CA ALA A 178 3.02 4.52 15.72
C ALA A 178 1.61 4.04 15.37
N ARG A 179 1.04 3.15 16.19
CA ARG A 179 -0.35 2.70 16.03
C ARG A 179 -1.31 3.89 16.08
N ASP A 180 -1.18 4.77 17.06
CA ASP A 180 -2.10 5.90 17.26
C ASP A 180 -2.00 6.92 16.10
N VAL A 181 -0.81 7.16 15.56
CA VAL A 181 -0.61 7.96 14.33
C VAL A 181 -1.35 7.33 13.14
N MET A 182 -1.26 6.01 12.97
CA MET A 182 -1.93 5.33 11.86
C MET A 182 -3.45 5.30 12.05
N LEU A 183 -3.95 5.12 13.27
CA LEU A 183 -5.37 5.22 13.58
C LEU A 183 -5.93 6.62 13.29
N GLU A 184 -5.18 7.67 13.60
CA GLU A 184 -5.58 9.05 13.28
C GLU A 184 -5.61 9.30 11.76
N LEU A 185 -4.62 8.78 10.99
CA LEU A 185 -4.61 8.88 9.53
C LEU A 185 -5.87 8.26 8.92
N TYR A 186 -6.27 7.09 9.40
CA TYR A 186 -7.41 6.33 8.89
C TYR A 186 -8.71 6.57 9.68
N ARG A 187 -8.73 7.55 10.59
CA ARG A 187 -9.92 7.91 11.38
C ARG A 187 -11.23 8.08 10.57
N PRO A 188 -11.22 8.61 9.32
CA PRO A 188 -12.43 8.72 8.51
C PRO A 188 -13.13 7.39 8.21
N PHE A 189 -12.47 6.26 8.42
CA PHE A 189 -13.02 4.90 8.25
C PHE A 189 -13.53 4.28 9.57
N ALA A 190 -13.36 4.96 10.70
CA ALA A 190 -13.84 4.47 12.00
C ALA A 190 -15.36 4.25 11.98
N GLY A 191 -15.80 3.08 12.40
CA GLY A 191 -17.21 2.68 12.38
C GLY A 191 -17.74 2.23 11.01
N LYS A 192 -16.88 2.27 9.95
CA LYS A 192 -17.21 1.77 8.61
C LYS A 192 -16.41 0.53 8.24
N SER A 193 -15.22 0.41 8.77
CA SER A 193 -14.27 -0.68 8.48
C SER A 193 -13.71 -1.25 9.78
N GLU A 194 -13.32 -2.51 9.76
CA GLU A 194 -12.65 -3.17 10.88
C GLU A 194 -11.18 -2.74 10.95
N PHE A 195 -10.74 -2.31 12.14
CA PHE A 195 -9.32 -1.99 12.38
C PHE A 195 -8.64 -3.15 13.10
N LEU A 196 -7.68 -3.78 12.45
CA LEU A 196 -6.88 -4.87 12.99
C LEU A 196 -5.49 -4.35 13.39
N CYS A 197 -5.34 -3.99 14.66
CA CYS A 197 -4.05 -3.62 15.24
C CYS A 197 -3.33 -4.89 15.72
N VAL A 198 -2.25 -5.26 15.05
CA VAL A 198 -1.52 -6.51 15.26
C VAL A 198 -0.01 -6.28 15.25
N LYS A 199 0.79 -7.30 15.55
CA LYS A 199 2.24 -7.25 15.39
C LYS A 199 2.62 -7.13 13.91
N ARG A 200 3.73 -6.47 13.62
CA ARG A 200 4.23 -6.21 12.25
C ARG A 200 4.30 -7.49 11.40
N ARG A 201 4.92 -8.55 11.91
CA ARG A 201 5.00 -9.85 11.21
C ARG A 201 3.64 -10.50 10.99
N SER A 202 2.70 -10.34 11.92
CA SER A 202 1.32 -10.82 11.74
C SER A 202 0.62 -10.09 10.61
N SER A 203 0.79 -8.76 10.51
CA SER A 203 0.27 -7.94 9.40
C SER A 203 0.83 -8.38 8.04
N GLU A 204 2.14 -8.57 7.94
CA GLU A 204 2.79 -9.09 6.73
C GLU A 204 2.24 -10.47 6.35
N THR A 205 2.06 -11.37 7.34
CA THR A 205 1.50 -12.71 7.14
C THR A 205 0.05 -12.65 6.67
N ILE A 206 -0.79 -11.76 7.22
CA ILE A 206 -2.19 -11.59 6.83
C ILE A 206 -2.29 -11.29 5.33
N LYS A 207 -1.44 -10.41 4.78
CA LYS A 207 -1.46 -10.10 3.34
C LYS A 207 -1.16 -11.33 2.49
N TYR A 208 -0.09 -12.07 2.82
CA TYR A 208 0.28 -13.29 2.08
C TYR A 208 -0.79 -14.38 2.18
N ALA A 209 -1.29 -14.61 3.40
CA ALA A 209 -2.34 -15.61 3.64
C ALA A 209 -3.63 -15.26 2.88
N SER A 210 -4.03 -13.98 2.86
CA SER A 210 -5.21 -13.52 2.11
C SER A 210 -5.05 -13.73 0.61
N ASN A 211 -3.89 -13.39 0.04
CA ASN A 211 -3.62 -13.58 -1.39
C ASN A 211 -3.55 -15.08 -1.75
N ALA A 212 -2.89 -15.89 -0.93
CA ALA A 212 -2.81 -17.34 -1.15
C ALA A 212 -4.20 -18.00 -1.06
N PHE A 213 -5.02 -17.60 -0.09
CA PHE A 213 -6.37 -18.11 0.06
C PHE A 213 -7.27 -17.72 -1.13
N LEU A 214 -7.14 -16.47 -1.62
CA LEU A 214 -7.85 -16.04 -2.84
C LEU A 214 -7.44 -16.90 -4.05
N ALA A 215 -6.15 -17.10 -4.27
CA ALA A 215 -5.64 -17.94 -5.35
C ALA A 215 -6.15 -19.38 -5.25
N MET A 216 -6.16 -19.93 -4.02
CA MET A 216 -6.70 -21.27 -3.76
C MET A 216 -8.21 -21.35 -4.09
N LYS A 217 -9.00 -20.35 -3.71
CA LYS A 217 -10.44 -20.32 -4.03
C LYS A 217 -10.68 -20.27 -5.53
N ILE A 218 -9.91 -19.46 -6.27
CA ILE A 218 -10.00 -19.36 -7.73
C ILE A 218 -9.62 -20.71 -8.38
N HIS A 219 -8.54 -21.32 -7.94
CA HIS A 219 -8.12 -22.63 -8.45
C HIS A 219 -9.19 -23.70 -8.17
N TYR A 220 -9.68 -23.75 -6.94
CA TYR A 220 -10.69 -24.72 -6.53
C TYR A 220 -11.99 -24.61 -7.36
N ILE A 221 -12.50 -23.40 -7.60
CA ILE A 221 -13.73 -23.24 -8.38
C ILE A 221 -13.54 -23.61 -9.85
N ASN A 222 -12.35 -23.42 -10.42
CA ASN A 222 -12.02 -23.88 -11.77
C ASN A 222 -11.97 -25.41 -11.84
N GLU A 223 -11.35 -26.10 -10.87
CA GLU A 223 -11.40 -27.57 -10.78
C GLU A 223 -12.84 -28.10 -10.67
N MET A 224 -13.68 -27.39 -9.90
CA MET A 224 -15.10 -27.73 -9.81
C MET A 224 -15.85 -27.49 -11.10
N ALA A 225 -15.46 -26.50 -11.92
CA ALA A 225 -16.05 -26.30 -13.24
C ALA A 225 -15.77 -27.50 -14.17
N ASP A 226 -14.52 -27.98 -14.22
CA ASP A 226 -14.12 -29.16 -14.99
C ASP A 226 -14.90 -30.41 -14.52
N PHE A 227 -15.05 -30.58 -13.20
CA PHE A 227 -15.87 -31.67 -12.64
C PHE A 227 -17.32 -31.57 -13.05
N CYS A 228 -17.95 -30.39 -13.02
CA CYS A 228 -19.32 -30.14 -13.41
C CYS A 228 -19.53 -30.47 -14.89
N GLU A 229 -18.61 -30.13 -15.78
CA GLU A 229 -18.68 -30.50 -17.20
C GLU A 229 -18.74 -32.04 -17.36
N CYS A 230 -17.91 -32.77 -16.62
CA CYS A 230 -17.93 -34.25 -16.65
C CYS A 230 -19.21 -34.86 -16.05
N ALA A 231 -19.76 -34.21 -15.01
CA ALA A 231 -20.93 -34.70 -14.27
C ALA A 231 -22.28 -34.25 -14.83
N GLY A 232 -22.26 -33.35 -15.83
CA GLY A 232 -23.50 -32.73 -16.38
C GLY A 232 -24.21 -31.77 -15.45
N ALA A 233 -23.45 -31.11 -14.54
CA ALA A 233 -23.93 -30.11 -13.59
C ALA A 233 -23.63 -28.68 -14.09
N ASP A 234 -24.37 -27.66 -13.60
CA ASP A 234 -24.10 -26.25 -13.88
C ASP A 234 -23.20 -25.68 -12.75
N ILE A 235 -21.98 -25.29 -13.09
CA ILE A 235 -21.02 -24.71 -12.13
C ILE A 235 -21.58 -23.45 -11.43
N ARG A 236 -22.43 -22.67 -12.06
CA ARG A 236 -23.02 -21.46 -11.46
C ARG A 236 -23.98 -21.83 -10.33
N GLU A 237 -24.74 -22.93 -10.49
CA GLU A 237 -25.62 -23.43 -9.42
C GLU A 237 -24.80 -23.99 -8.27
N VAL A 238 -23.75 -24.75 -8.57
CA VAL A 238 -22.79 -25.28 -7.56
C VAL A 238 -22.11 -24.17 -6.81
N ALA A 239 -21.53 -23.19 -7.51
CA ALA A 239 -20.86 -22.03 -6.89
C ALA A 239 -21.82 -21.22 -6.01
N LYS A 240 -23.08 -21.02 -6.46
CA LYS A 240 -24.11 -20.34 -5.66
C LYS A 240 -24.44 -21.14 -4.39
N GLY A 241 -24.62 -22.45 -4.53
CA GLY A 241 -24.90 -23.31 -3.37
C GLY A 241 -23.79 -23.30 -2.33
N MET A 242 -22.54 -23.42 -2.80
CA MET A 242 -21.36 -23.34 -1.92
C MET A 242 -21.20 -21.98 -1.24
N GLY A 243 -21.55 -20.90 -1.94
CA GLY A 243 -21.40 -19.54 -1.41
C GLY A 243 -22.46 -19.13 -0.39
N LEU A 244 -23.44 -20.00 -0.10
CA LEU A 244 -24.46 -19.80 0.95
C LEU A 244 -24.03 -20.42 2.30
N ASP A 245 -22.93 -21.16 2.32
CA ASP A 245 -22.35 -21.74 3.53
C ASP A 245 -21.32 -20.76 4.10
#